data_bdfb57135d7cfb330953d4a7059e22f8
#
_entry.id   bdfb57135d7cfb330953d4a7059e22f8
#
_cell.length_a   1.000
_cell.length_b   1.000
_cell.length_c   1.000
_cell.angle_alpha   90.00
_cell.angle_beta   90.00
_cell.angle_gamma   90.00
#
_symmetry.space_group_name_H-M   'P 1'
#
loop_
_entity.id
_entity.type
_entity.pdbx_description
1 polymer ?
#
loop_
_entity_poly.entity_id
_entity_poly.type
_entity_poly.pdbx_seq_one_letter_code
_entity_poly.pdbx_strand_id
1 'polypeptide(L)'
;MIVGVLVAAATPIISSASATPANIAGMVVFIDPGHNGANDASIGRQVPTGRGGTKNCQASGTSTNSGYPEHTFTWETGLRLRAALNALGVRTALSRGND
;
A
#
# COMPACT_ATOMS: atom_id res chain seq x y z
N MET A 1 -54.21 16.18 41.06
CA MET A 1 -53.63 16.94 39.94
C MET A 1 -52.16 16.52 39.78
N ILE A 2 -51.83 15.65 38.80
CA ILE A 2 -50.49 15.14 38.62
C ILE A 2 -49.91 15.88 37.42
N VAL A 3 -48.85 16.68 37.65
CA VAL A 3 -48.14 17.40 36.60
C VAL A 3 -47.02 16.49 36.11
N GLY A 4 -47.20 15.91 34.92
CA GLY A 4 -46.18 15.12 34.26
C GLY A 4 -45.13 16.03 33.60
N VAL A 5 -43.88 15.92 34.04
CA VAL A 5 -42.74 16.60 33.37
C VAL A 5 -42.30 15.74 32.19
N LEU A 6 -42.47 16.26 30.98
CA LEU A 6 -41.97 15.63 29.75
C LEU A 6 -40.50 16.02 29.58
N VAL A 7 -39.59 15.07 29.81
CA VAL A 7 -38.16 15.25 29.51
C VAL A 7 -37.93 14.88 28.05
N ALA A 8 -37.72 15.87 27.20
CA ALA A 8 -37.29 15.65 25.81
C ALA A 8 -35.81 15.31 25.79
N ALA A 9 -35.46 14.07 25.47
CA ALA A 9 -34.10 13.66 25.22
C ALA A 9 -33.65 14.19 23.85
N ALA A 10 -32.74 15.15 23.84
CA ALA A 10 -32.08 15.60 22.62
C ALA A 10 -31.04 14.55 22.19
N THR A 11 -31.27 13.86 21.07
CA THR A 11 -30.27 12.99 20.46
C THR A 11 -29.20 13.84 19.80
N PRO A 12 -27.88 13.61 20.06
CA PRO A 12 -26.82 14.32 19.38
C PRO A 12 -26.80 13.90 17.90
N ILE A 13 -26.92 14.86 16.99
CA ILE A 13 -26.71 14.65 15.56
C ILE A 13 -25.20 14.59 15.37
N ILE A 14 -24.66 13.38 15.17
CA ILE A 14 -23.28 13.19 14.79
C ILE A 14 -23.20 13.52 13.30
N SER A 15 -22.76 14.74 12.98
CA SER A 15 -22.41 15.12 11.61
C SER A 15 -21.12 14.40 11.23
N SER A 16 -21.21 13.40 10.35
CA SER A 16 -20.03 12.83 9.71
C SER A 16 -19.41 13.89 8.79
N ALA A 17 -18.25 14.42 9.17
CA ALA A 17 -17.47 15.28 8.29
C ALA A 17 -16.98 14.43 7.11
N SER A 18 -17.54 14.62 5.92
CA SER A 18 -16.99 14.05 4.68
C SER A 18 -15.70 14.79 4.34
N ALA A 19 -14.55 14.10 4.42
CA ALA A 19 -13.31 14.66 3.91
C ALA A 19 -13.46 14.90 2.40
N THR A 20 -13.19 16.13 1.94
CA THR A 20 -13.09 16.41 0.50
C THR A 20 -11.94 15.60 -0.06
N PRO A 21 -12.13 14.77 -1.13
CA PRO A 21 -11.03 14.06 -1.75
C PRO A 21 -9.93 15.04 -2.15
N ALA A 22 -8.68 14.78 -1.72
CA ALA A 22 -7.55 15.59 -2.12
C ALA A 22 -7.37 15.45 -3.64
N ASN A 23 -7.19 16.59 -4.35
CA ASN A 23 -6.84 16.55 -5.75
C ASN A 23 -5.35 16.19 -5.87
N ILE A 24 -5.06 14.96 -6.30
CA ILE A 24 -3.71 14.42 -6.48
C ILE A 24 -3.30 14.34 -7.96
N ALA A 25 -4.13 14.85 -8.86
CA ALA A 25 -3.82 14.87 -10.28
C ALA A 25 -2.48 15.56 -10.57
N GLY A 26 -1.67 14.98 -11.45
CA GLY A 26 -0.35 15.49 -11.81
C GLY A 26 0.79 15.12 -10.84
N MET A 27 0.50 14.55 -9.69
CA MET A 27 1.52 13.98 -8.79
C MET A 27 2.26 12.82 -9.47
N VAL A 28 3.45 12.51 -8.98
CA VAL A 28 4.25 11.38 -9.43
C VAL A 28 4.46 10.43 -8.25
N VAL A 29 4.13 9.15 -8.44
CA VAL A 29 4.33 8.09 -7.44
C VAL A 29 5.20 7.01 -8.04
N PHE A 30 6.30 6.68 -7.37
CA PHE A 30 7.14 5.53 -7.69
C PHE A 30 6.68 4.35 -6.82
N ILE A 31 6.34 3.23 -7.47
CA ILE A 31 5.84 2.03 -6.82
C ILE A 31 6.96 0.99 -6.86
N ASP A 32 7.33 0.47 -5.69
CA ASP A 32 8.39 -0.52 -5.54
C ASP A 32 7.81 -1.84 -4.99
N PRO A 33 7.29 -2.73 -5.86
CA PRO A 33 6.82 -4.04 -5.43
C PRO A 33 7.98 -4.87 -4.91
N GLY A 34 7.93 -5.26 -3.62
CA GLY A 34 8.99 -6.04 -2.97
C GLY A 34 9.24 -7.39 -3.65
N HIS A 35 10.47 -7.87 -3.53
CA HIS A 35 10.95 -9.13 -4.12
C HIS A 35 10.91 -9.14 -5.67
N ASN A 36 11.34 -10.24 -6.27
CA ASN A 36 11.33 -10.45 -7.72
C ASN A 36 11.37 -11.97 -8.00
N GLY A 37 10.56 -12.43 -8.95
CA GLY A 37 10.46 -13.85 -9.29
C GLY A 37 11.71 -14.46 -9.91
N ALA A 38 12.63 -13.64 -10.44
CA ALA A 38 13.88 -14.14 -11.01
C ALA A 38 14.75 -14.89 -9.98
N ASN A 39 14.83 -14.41 -8.75
CA ASN A 39 15.53 -15.06 -7.62
C ASN A 39 16.90 -15.66 -7.97
N ASP A 40 17.66 -15.00 -8.84
CA ASP A 40 18.97 -15.45 -9.27
C ASP A 40 20.06 -15.16 -8.23
N ALA A 41 21.31 -15.56 -8.54
CA ALA A 41 22.44 -15.41 -7.62
C ALA A 41 22.73 -13.94 -7.23
N SER A 42 22.24 -12.96 -7.97
CA SER A 42 22.45 -11.54 -7.67
C SER A 42 21.79 -11.10 -6.36
N ILE A 43 20.76 -11.81 -5.88
CA ILE A 43 20.10 -11.50 -4.60
C ILE A 43 21.07 -11.62 -3.42
N GLY A 44 22.05 -12.52 -3.49
CA GLY A 44 23.09 -12.72 -2.47
C GLY A 44 24.22 -11.69 -2.49
N ARG A 45 24.26 -10.78 -3.47
CA ARG A 45 25.28 -9.75 -3.53
C ARG A 45 25.26 -8.88 -2.28
N GLN A 46 26.43 -8.68 -1.68
CA GLN A 46 26.53 -7.87 -0.45
C GLN A 46 26.42 -6.37 -0.78
N VAL A 47 25.57 -5.70 -0.05
CA VAL A 47 25.38 -4.24 -0.15
C VAL A 47 25.49 -3.60 1.23
N PRO A 48 25.95 -2.33 1.32
CA PRO A 48 26.05 -1.64 2.60
C PRO A 48 24.70 -1.49 3.29
N THR A 49 24.67 -1.65 4.61
CA THR A 49 23.45 -1.42 5.42
C THR A 49 23.18 0.05 5.70
N GLY A 50 24.14 0.95 5.41
CA GLY A 50 24.09 2.37 5.77
C GLY A 50 24.45 2.67 7.22
N ARG A 51 24.70 1.62 8.04
CA ARG A 51 25.05 1.75 9.47
C ARG A 51 26.34 1.01 9.83
N GLY A 52 27.18 0.75 8.85
CA GLY A 52 28.34 -0.12 8.96
C GLY A 52 27.94 -1.60 8.77
N GLY A 53 28.79 -2.36 8.07
CA GLY A 53 28.50 -3.74 7.68
C GLY A 53 27.70 -3.87 6.38
N THR A 54 27.45 -5.10 6.01
CA THR A 54 26.75 -5.47 4.76
C THR A 54 25.60 -6.43 5.01
N LYS A 55 24.72 -6.55 4.01
CA LYS A 55 23.63 -7.50 3.95
C LYS A 55 23.46 -8.00 2.52
N ASN A 56 22.69 -9.07 2.34
CA ASN A 56 22.26 -9.47 1.01
C ASN A 56 21.45 -8.35 0.33
N CYS A 57 21.65 -8.18 -0.97
CA CYS A 57 20.97 -7.16 -1.77
C CYS A 57 19.45 -7.35 -1.69
N GLN A 58 18.97 -8.59 -1.77
CA GLN A 58 17.57 -8.93 -1.78
C GLN A 58 17.35 -10.29 -1.09
N ALA A 59 16.09 -10.61 -0.82
CA ALA A 59 15.62 -11.92 -0.37
C ALA A 59 14.53 -12.44 -1.31
N SER A 60 14.38 -13.75 -1.39
CA SER A 60 13.36 -14.38 -2.25
C SER A 60 11.92 -14.14 -1.78
N GLY A 61 11.75 -13.74 -0.52
CA GLY A 61 10.43 -13.63 0.11
C GLY A 61 9.91 -14.97 0.62
N THR A 62 8.65 -14.99 0.99
CA THR A 62 7.93 -16.17 1.47
C THR A 62 6.89 -16.65 0.46
N SER A 63 6.12 -17.67 0.83
CA SER A 63 4.96 -18.13 0.07
C SER A 63 3.88 -18.64 1.01
N THR A 64 2.65 -18.70 0.54
CA THR A 64 1.55 -19.37 1.25
C THR A 64 1.79 -20.88 1.30
N ASN A 65 1.04 -21.59 2.16
CA ASN A 65 1.10 -23.05 2.21
C ASN A 65 0.70 -23.73 0.88
N SER A 66 -0.10 -23.04 0.05
CA SER A 66 -0.47 -23.50 -1.29
C SER A 66 0.55 -23.14 -2.38
N GLY A 67 1.66 -22.49 -2.01
CA GLY A 67 2.75 -22.15 -2.93
C GLY A 67 2.60 -20.83 -3.68
N TYR A 68 1.67 -19.94 -3.30
CA TYR A 68 1.56 -18.61 -3.91
C TYR A 68 2.66 -17.68 -3.39
N PRO A 69 3.58 -17.19 -4.27
CA PRO A 69 4.76 -16.45 -3.83
C PRO A 69 4.46 -15.01 -3.41
N GLU A 70 5.24 -14.50 -2.45
CA GLU A 70 5.15 -13.10 -2.02
C GLU A 70 5.48 -12.11 -3.15
N HIS A 71 6.48 -12.42 -3.99
CA HIS A 71 6.84 -11.54 -5.11
C HIS A 71 5.69 -11.36 -6.09
N THR A 72 4.91 -12.41 -6.38
CA THR A 72 3.71 -12.33 -7.22
C THR A 72 2.62 -11.48 -6.57
N PHE A 73 2.38 -11.67 -5.27
CA PHE A 73 1.42 -10.85 -4.52
C PHE A 73 1.76 -9.37 -4.58
N THR A 74 3.03 -9.01 -4.33
CA THR A 74 3.46 -7.60 -4.33
C THR A 74 3.40 -7.01 -5.72
N TRP A 75 3.75 -7.78 -6.76
CA TRP A 75 3.63 -7.37 -8.15
C TRP A 75 2.20 -7.06 -8.55
N GLU A 76 1.27 -7.99 -8.32
CA GLU A 76 -0.16 -7.82 -8.64
C GLU A 76 -0.77 -6.64 -7.86
N THR A 77 -0.40 -6.48 -6.60
CA THR A 77 -0.82 -5.34 -5.77
C THR A 77 -0.31 -4.02 -6.35
N GLY A 78 0.95 -3.98 -6.76
CA GLY A 78 1.57 -2.82 -7.43
C GLY A 78 0.84 -2.44 -8.72
N LEU A 79 0.48 -3.42 -9.54
CA LEU A 79 -0.28 -3.17 -10.78
C LEU A 79 -1.67 -2.60 -10.52
N ARG A 80 -2.37 -3.09 -9.51
CA ARG A 80 -3.70 -2.58 -9.10
C ARG A 80 -3.59 -1.16 -8.56
N LEU A 81 -2.58 -0.90 -7.71
CA LEU A 81 -2.31 0.43 -7.19
C LEU A 81 -2.00 1.43 -8.33
N ARG A 82 -1.15 1.02 -9.29
CA ARG A 82 -0.85 1.82 -10.47
C ARG A 82 -2.12 2.20 -11.23
N ALA A 83 -3.00 1.25 -11.50
CA ALA A 83 -4.24 1.50 -12.21
C ALA A 83 -5.15 2.49 -11.45
N ALA A 84 -5.29 2.34 -10.14
CA ALA A 84 -6.09 3.23 -9.30
C ALA A 84 -5.52 4.65 -9.27
N LEU A 85 -4.21 4.81 -9.12
CA LEU A 85 -3.53 6.11 -9.13
C LEU A 85 -3.63 6.80 -10.49
N ASN A 86 -3.42 6.06 -11.58
CA ASN A 86 -3.54 6.61 -12.94
C ASN A 86 -4.97 7.10 -13.22
N ALA A 87 -6.00 6.40 -12.72
CA ALA A 87 -7.39 6.83 -12.83
C ALA A 87 -7.66 8.17 -12.11
N LEU A 88 -6.86 8.52 -11.11
CA LEU A 88 -6.90 9.80 -10.39
C LEU A 88 -5.99 10.88 -11.02
N GLY A 89 -5.40 10.60 -12.19
CA GLY A 89 -4.50 11.53 -12.88
C GLY A 89 -3.07 11.57 -12.32
N VAL A 90 -2.70 10.62 -11.46
CA VAL A 90 -1.33 10.47 -10.95
C VAL A 90 -0.47 9.75 -11.98
N ARG A 91 0.74 10.25 -12.21
CA ARG A 91 1.75 9.54 -13.02
C ARG A 91 2.48 8.53 -12.15
N THR A 92 2.69 7.32 -12.66
CA THR A 92 3.33 6.25 -11.90
C THR A 92 4.51 5.65 -12.65
N ALA A 93 5.51 5.20 -11.91
CA ALA A 93 6.59 4.34 -12.39
C ALA A 93 6.74 3.15 -11.45
N LEU A 94 7.25 2.04 -11.96
CA LEU A 94 7.51 0.82 -11.22
C LEU A 94 9.01 0.56 -11.16
N SER A 95 9.50 0.02 -10.03
CA SER A 95 10.91 -0.36 -9.87
C SER A 95 11.33 -1.55 -10.73
N ARG A 96 10.37 -2.37 -11.15
CA ARG A 96 10.59 -3.53 -12.04
C ARG A 96 9.50 -3.63 -13.09
N GLY A 97 9.77 -4.31 -14.19
CA GLY A 97 8.89 -4.42 -15.36
C GLY A 97 8.11 -5.74 -15.44
N ASN A 98 8.39 -6.69 -14.58
CA ASN A 98 7.77 -8.02 -14.55
C ASN A 98 7.75 -8.57 -13.11
N ASP A 99 7.06 -9.68 -12.96
CA ASP A 99 7.09 -10.45 -11.72
C ASP A 99 8.41 -11.20 -11.57
#